data_99cd2805a8e9c46ebceb588f40d085c2
#
_entry.id   99cd2805a8e9c46ebceb588f40d085c2
#
_cell.length_a   1.000
_cell.length_b   1.000
_cell.length_c   1.000
_cell.angle_alpha   90.00
_cell.angle_beta   90.00
_cell.angle_gamma   90.00
#
_symmetry.space_group_name_H-M   'P 1'
#
loop_
_entity.id
_entity.type
_entity.pdbx_description
1 polymer ?
#
loop_
_entity_poly.entity_id
_entity_poly.type
_entity_poly.pdbx_seq_one_letter_code
_entity_poly.pdbx_strand_id
1 'polypeptide(L)'
;LDRQTWINKISSYSLFRLIDFLSVIEGEYKARKNNYNLLYENLKDKAIKLNTNYPSFFVISVEKRDELRKFLFTKKIFCPVHWPSIEGVSCQVNDKCLSIPIDSRYSRNDMLQIATYINYFYDYK
;
A
#
# COMPACT_ATOMS: atom_id res chain seq x y z
N LEU A 1 -37.65 -13.65 9.30
CA LEU A 1 -36.34 -13.63 9.95
C LEU A 1 -35.91 -12.19 10.16
N ASP A 2 -35.91 -11.79 11.41
CA ASP A 2 -35.61 -10.44 11.82
C ASP A 2 -34.09 -10.20 11.74
N ARG A 3 -33.62 -9.65 10.62
CA ARG A 3 -32.21 -9.34 10.39
C ARG A 3 -31.69 -8.18 11.26
N GLN A 4 -32.56 -7.47 11.98
CA GLN A 4 -32.19 -6.34 12.83
C GLN A 4 -31.42 -6.76 14.08
N THR A 5 -31.49 -8.02 14.49
CA THR A 5 -30.79 -8.54 15.66
C THR A 5 -29.26 -8.60 15.51
N TRP A 6 -28.74 -8.44 14.29
CA TRP A 6 -27.32 -8.49 13.99
C TRP A 6 -26.61 -7.11 14.05
N ILE A 7 -27.38 -6.02 14.14
CA ILE A 7 -26.81 -4.69 14.26
C ILE A 7 -26.65 -4.35 15.74
N ASN A 8 -25.48 -4.59 16.27
CA ASN A 8 -25.15 -4.26 17.65
C ASN A 8 -24.58 -2.84 17.72
N LYS A 9 -24.82 -2.17 18.87
CA LYS A 9 -24.15 -0.92 19.19
C LYS A 9 -22.67 -1.17 19.35
N ILE A 10 -21.85 -0.17 18.98
CA ILE A 10 -20.41 -0.20 19.27
C ILE A 10 -20.18 -0.41 20.77
N SER A 11 -19.28 -1.30 21.14
CA SER A 11 -18.94 -1.53 22.53
C SER A 11 -18.20 -0.32 23.12
N SER A 12 -18.28 -0.14 24.45
CA SER A 12 -17.52 0.92 25.14
C SER A 12 -16.02 0.77 24.92
N TYR A 13 -15.52 -0.46 24.87
CA TYR A 13 -14.11 -0.73 24.56
C TYR A 13 -13.73 -0.30 23.14
N SER A 14 -14.55 -0.64 22.14
CA SER A 14 -14.30 -0.24 20.75
C SER A 14 -14.38 1.29 20.60
N LEU A 15 -15.31 1.94 21.28
CA LEU A 15 -15.41 3.39 21.27
C LEU A 15 -14.17 4.04 21.88
N PHE A 16 -13.69 3.54 23.00
CA PHE A 16 -12.46 4.01 23.64
C PHE A 16 -11.25 3.87 22.72
N ARG A 17 -11.10 2.72 22.05
CA ARG A 17 -10.03 2.50 21.07
C ARG A 17 -10.12 3.43 19.87
N LEU A 18 -11.33 3.74 19.41
CA LEU A 18 -11.55 4.69 18.32
C LEU A 18 -11.10 6.10 18.72
N ILE A 19 -11.46 6.56 19.93
CA ILE A 19 -11.04 7.88 20.43
C ILE A 19 -9.52 7.96 20.54
N ASP A 20 -8.88 6.93 21.08
CA ASP A 20 -7.43 6.83 21.18
C ASP A 20 -6.77 6.88 19.78
N PHE A 21 -7.32 6.15 18.81
CA PHE A 21 -6.85 6.19 17.42
C PHE A 21 -6.98 7.58 16.79
N LEU A 22 -8.09 8.28 17.02
CA LEU A 22 -8.29 9.63 16.47
C LEU A 22 -7.24 10.64 16.96
N SER A 23 -6.69 10.44 18.13
CA SER A 23 -5.62 11.30 18.67
C SER A 23 -4.31 11.22 17.89
N VAL A 24 -4.04 10.10 17.20
CA VAL A 24 -2.80 9.84 16.44
C VAL A 24 -2.97 9.87 14.94
N ILE A 25 -4.21 9.98 14.44
CA ILE A 25 -4.53 9.85 13.01
C ILE A 25 -3.85 10.90 12.15
N GLU A 26 -3.70 12.13 12.67
CA GLU A 26 -3.04 13.21 11.93
C GLU A 26 -1.56 12.91 11.68
N GLY A 27 -0.88 12.35 12.65
CA GLY A 27 0.52 11.91 12.53
C GLY A 27 0.65 10.79 11.50
N GLU A 28 -0.28 9.85 11.50
CA GLU A 28 -0.33 8.77 10.50
C GLU A 28 -0.53 9.32 9.08
N TYR A 29 -1.42 10.29 8.89
CA TYR A 29 -1.62 10.91 7.57
C TYR A 29 -0.39 11.64 7.07
N LYS A 30 0.29 12.39 7.94
CA LYS A 30 1.55 13.06 7.58
C LYS A 30 2.62 12.06 7.17
N ALA A 31 2.78 10.98 7.93
CA ALA A 31 3.74 9.92 7.62
C ALA A 31 3.45 9.28 6.25
N ARG A 32 2.21 8.89 6.00
CA ARG A 32 1.79 8.31 4.72
C ARG A 32 2.02 9.26 3.55
N LYS A 33 1.65 10.52 3.70
CA LYS A 33 1.84 11.52 2.66
C LYS A 33 3.32 11.75 2.35
N ASN A 34 4.16 11.85 3.37
CA ASN A 34 5.60 12.00 3.19
C ASN A 34 6.22 10.78 2.49
N ASN A 35 5.86 9.58 2.91
CA ASN A 35 6.32 8.33 2.31
C ASN A 35 5.83 8.20 0.86
N TYR A 36 4.57 8.56 0.58
CA TYR A 36 4.01 8.58 -0.77
C TYR A 36 4.80 9.52 -1.68
N ASN A 37 5.02 10.75 -1.25
CA ASN A 37 5.74 11.74 -2.04
C ASN A 37 7.17 11.29 -2.34
N LEU A 38 7.84 10.71 -1.36
CA LEU A 38 9.19 10.20 -1.52
C LEU A 38 9.28 9.08 -2.56
N LEU A 39 8.35 8.12 -2.50
CA LEU A 39 8.26 7.06 -3.51
C LEU A 39 7.89 7.63 -4.88
N TYR A 40 7.00 8.63 -4.94
CA TYR A 40 6.61 9.26 -6.19
C TYR A 40 7.77 9.98 -6.86
N GLU A 41 8.61 10.68 -6.11
CA GLU A 41 9.82 11.35 -6.64
C GLU A 41 10.79 10.35 -7.29
N ASN A 42 10.89 9.14 -6.74
CA ASN A 42 11.85 8.12 -7.17
C ASN A 42 11.29 7.09 -8.15
N LEU A 43 9.97 6.95 -8.25
CA LEU A 43 9.29 5.90 -9.03
C LEU A 43 8.15 6.45 -9.91
N LYS A 44 8.14 7.74 -10.21
CA LYS A 44 7.02 8.40 -10.92
C LYS A 44 6.70 7.79 -12.29
N ASP A 45 7.70 7.23 -12.96
CA ASP A 45 7.58 6.54 -14.25
C ASP A 45 6.80 5.20 -14.15
N LYS A 46 6.73 4.63 -12.95
CA LYS A 46 6.02 3.38 -12.64
C LYS A 46 4.75 3.61 -11.83
N ALA A 47 4.59 4.81 -11.27
CA ALA A 47 3.52 5.12 -10.33
C ALA A 47 2.16 5.25 -11.02
N ILE A 48 1.13 4.66 -10.41
CA ILE A 48 -0.25 5.04 -10.68
C ILE A 48 -0.57 6.23 -9.78
N LYS A 49 -0.79 7.40 -10.41
CA LYS A 49 -1.14 8.61 -9.66
C LYS A 49 -2.54 8.47 -9.09
N LEU A 50 -2.63 8.43 -7.78
CA LEU A 50 -3.90 8.44 -7.08
C LEU A 50 -4.33 9.89 -6.82
N ASN A 51 -5.57 10.20 -7.16
CA ASN A 51 -6.16 11.51 -6.86
C ASN A 51 -6.78 11.50 -5.45
N THR A 52 -5.93 11.40 -4.44
CA THR A 52 -6.35 11.38 -3.04
C THR A 52 -5.36 12.14 -2.16
N ASN A 53 -5.90 12.82 -1.14
CA ASN A 53 -5.09 13.44 -0.08
C ASN A 53 -4.69 12.45 1.02
N TYR A 54 -5.31 11.26 1.03
CA TYR A 54 -5.16 10.26 2.09
C TYR A 54 -4.78 8.89 1.51
N PRO A 55 -3.57 8.74 0.94
CA PRO A 55 -3.17 7.48 0.34
C PRO A 55 -3.00 6.38 1.40
N SER A 56 -3.53 5.20 1.12
CA SER A 56 -3.34 4.01 1.95
C SER A 56 -2.10 3.21 1.53
N PHE A 57 -1.83 3.21 0.24
CA PHE A 57 -0.68 2.54 -0.37
C PHE A 57 -0.12 3.39 -1.51
N PHE A 58 1.13 3.13 -1.87
CA PHE A 58 1.70 3.60 -3.13
C PHE A 58 1.57 2.49 -4.17
N VAL A 59 0.88 2.74 -5.26
CA VAL A 59 0.61 1.72 -6.29
C VAL A 59 1.50 1.96 -7.50
N ILE A 60 2.20 0.91 -7.92
CA ILE A 60 2.95 0.91 -9.17
C ILE A 60 2.31 -0.05 -10.18
N SER A 61 2.44 0.28 -11.46
CA SER A 61 2.08 -0.60 -12.59
C SER A 61 3.34 -0.97 -13.34
N VAL A 62 3.68 -2.24 -13.33
CA VAL A 62 4.97 -2.71 -13.82
C VAL A 62 4.85 -4.06 -14.52
N GLU A 63 5.68 -4.27 -15.53
CA GLU A 63 5.86 -5.60 -16.11
C GLU A 63 6.58 -6.53 -15.12
N LYS A 64 6.33 -7.83 -15.23
CA LYS A 64 6.95 -8.84 -14.35
C LYS A 64 6.70 -8.58 -12.85
N ARG A 65 5.49 -8.06 -12.51
CA ARG A 65 5.08 -7.74 -11.15
C ARG A 65 5.36 -8.86 -10.16
N ASP A 66 5.08 -10.11 -10.52
CA ASP A 66 5.25 -11.26 -9.61
C ASP A 66 6.72 -11.61 -9.38
N GLU A 67 7.57 -11.41 -10.39
CA GLU A 67 9.02 -11.56 -10.23
C GLU A 67 9.60 -10.46 -9.34
N LEU A 68 9.18 -9.21 -9.54
CA LEU A 68 9.53 -8.10 -8.66
C LEU A 68 9.08 -8.38 -7.22
N ARG A 69 7.85 -8.84 -7.02
CA ARG A 69 7.33 -9.18 -5.70
C ARG A 69 8.15 -10.25 -5.02
N LYS A 70 8.54 -11.32 -5.74
CA LYS A 70 9.44 -12.36 -5.23
C LYS A 70 10.81 -11.80 -4.86
N PHE A 71 11.37 -10.93 -5.70
CA PHE A 71 12.65 -10.26 -5.42
C PHE A 71 12.57 -9.40 -4.16
N LEU A 72 11.54 -8.56 -4.02
CA LEU A 72 11.33 -7.75 -2.82
C LEU A 72 11.13 -8.60 -1.56
N PHE A 73 10.46 -9.74 -1.69
CA PHE A 73 10.31 -10.70 -0.59
C PHE A 73 11.67 -11.21 -0.09
N THR A 74 12.63 -11.49 -0.98
CA THR A 74 14.00 -11.87 -0.56
C THR A 74 14.71 -10.77 0.23
N LYS A 75 14.29 -9.52 0.06
CA LYS A 75 14.76 -8.34 0.80
C LYS A 75 13.93 -8.03 2.05
N LYS A 76 13.02 -8.96 2.43
CA LYS A 76 12.08 -8.82 3.56
C LYS A 76 11.08 -7.68 3.40
N ILE A 77 10.79 -7.29 2.16
CA ILE A 77 9.80 -6.28 1.81
C ILE A 77 8.54 -6.99 1.31
N PHE A 78 7.44 -6.83 2.03
CA PHE A 78 6.18 -7.51 1.77
C PHE A 78 5.21 -6.54 1.09
N CYS A 79 5.00 -6.73 -0.20
CA CYS A 79 4.08 -5.92 -0.99
C CYS A 79 2.80 -6.73 -1.29
N PRO A 80 1.63 -6.27 -0.85
CA PRO A 80 0.38 -6.97 -1.11
C PRO A 80 -0.08 -6.80 -2.56
N VAL A 81 -0.75 -7.81 -3.06
CA VAL A 81 -1.55 -7.76 -4.30
C VAL A 81 -3.01 -7.73 -3.89
N HIS A 82 -3.65 -6.57 -3.98
CA HIS A 82 -5.03 -6.39 -3.54
C HIS A 82 -6.04 -6.96 -4.53
N TRP A 83 -5.67 -7.03 -5.81
CA TRP A 83 -6.54 -7.49 -6.89
C TRP A 83 -5.86 -8.65 -7.61
N PRO A 84 -5.98 -9.87 -7.10
CA PRO A 84 -5.44 -11.05 -7.78
C PRO A 84 -6.21 -11.29 -9.09
N SER A 85 -5.53 -11.85 -10.07
CA SER A 85 -6.16 -12.32 -11.30
C SER A 85 -7.22 -13.37 -10.97
N ILE A 86 -8.41 -13.20 -11.53
CA ILE A 86 -9.47 -14.21 -11.44
C ILE A 86 -9.44 -15.02 -12.74
N GLU A 87 -9.41 -16.32 -12.62
CA GLU A 87 -9.43 -17.22 -13.78
C GLU A 87 -10.67 -16.94 -14.65
N GLY A 88 -10.43 -16.73 -15.95
CA GLY A 88 -11.49 -16.36 -16.91
C GLY A 88 -11.80 -14.87 -17.02
N VAL A 89 -11.20 -14.01 -16.20
CA VAL A 89 -11.33 -12.55 -16.30
C VAL A 89 -9.99 -11.94 -16.69
N SER A 90 -9.85 -11.55 -17.95
CA SER A 90 -8.67 -10.82 -18.42
C SER A 90 -8.77 -9.35 -17.98
N CYS A 91 -8.00 -8.98 -16.97
CA CYS A 91 -7.82 -7.58 -16.58
C CYS A 91 -6.33 -7.26 -16.58
N GLN A 92 -5.86 -6.60 -17.62
CA GLN A 92 -4.44 -6.24 -17.77
C GLN A 92 -3.90 -5.38 -16.62
N VAL A 93 -4.77 -4.65 -15.93
CA VAL A 93 -4.40 -3.81 -14.79
C VAL A 93 -4.02 -4.66 -13.59
N ASN A 94 -4.74 -5.75 -13.33
CA ASN A 94 -4.55 -6.57 -12.14
C ASN A 94 -3.21 -7.30 -12.13
N ASP A 95 -2.71 -7.68 -13.30
CA ASP A 95 -1.46 -8.44 -13.43
C ASP A 95 -0.21 -7.57 -13.25
N LYS A 96 -0.34 -6.26 -13.39
CA LYS A 96 0.76 -5.31 -13.35
C LYS A 96 0.82 -4.49 -12.07
N CYS A 97 -0.28 -4.39 -11.32
CA CYS A 97 -0.35 -3.54 -10.13
C CYS A 97 0.27 -4.21 -8.92
N LEU A 98 1.14 -3.47 -8.22
CA LEU A 98 1.71 -3.83 -6.95
C LEU A 98 1.55 -2.68 -5.97
N SER A 99 1.10 -2.99 -4.75
CA SER A 99 0.92 -2.00 -3.69
C SER A 99 2.10 -2.02 -2.75
N ILE A 100 2.67 -0.85 -2.50
CA ILE A 100 3.79 -0.65 -1.57
C ILE A 100 3.23 -0.03 -0.29
N PRO A 101 3.47 -0.61 0.89
CA PRO A 101 3.01 -0.03 2.15
C PRO A 101 3.77 1.27 2.45
N ILE A 102 3.05 2.27 2.95
CA ILE A 102 3.57 3.62 3.21
C ILE A 102 3.21 4.15 4.60
N ASP A 103 2.68 3.29 5.46
CA ASP A 103 2.24 3.67 6.81
C ASP A 103 3.41 4.08 7.73
N SER A 104 3.07 4.61 8.90
CA SER A 104 4.04 5.20 9.84
C SER A 104 5.08 4.22 10.40
N ARG A 105 4.90 2.91 10.19
CA ARG A 105 5.90 1.90 10.58
C ARG A 105 7.18 1.97 9.74
N TYR A 106 7.10 2.60 8.57
CA TYR A 106 8.21 2.72 7.64
C TYR A 106 8.81 4.10 7.69
N SER A 107 10.14 4.13 7.84
CA SER A 107 10.92 5.37 7.85
C SER A 107 11.19 5.89 6.43
N ARG A 108 11.70 7.13 6.36
CA ARG A 108 12.21 7.70 5.12
C ARG A 108 13.27 6.79 4.45
N ASN A 109 14.17 6.21 5.24
CA ASN A 109 15.22 5.35 4.72
C ASN A 109 14.65 4.05 4.15
N ASP A 110 13.61 3.49 4.76
CA ASP A 110 12.93 2.30 4.24
C ASP A 110 12.31 2.59 2.86
N MET A 111 11.69 3.77 2.68
CA MET A 111 11.12 4.16 1.39
C MET A 111 12.19 4.32 0.31
N LEU A 112 13.31 4.97 0.62
CA LEU A 112 14.43 5.12 -0.30
C LEU A 112 15.03 3.75 -0.68
N GLN A 113 15.15 2.85 0.28
CA GLN A 113 15.65 1.51 0.04
C GLN A 113 14.71 0.70 -0.86
N ILE A 114 13.40 0.77 -0.63
CA ILE A 114 12.39 0.13 -1.49
C ILE A 114 12.49 0.67 -2.92
N ALA A 115 12.53 1.99 -3.09
CA ALA A 115 12.67 2.61 -4.41
C ALA A 115 13.96 2.17 -5.12
N THR A 116 15.07 2.11 -4.40
CA THR A 116 16.35 1.64 -4.92
C THR A 116 16.27 0.19 -5.39
N TYR A 117 15.67 -0.70 -4.63
CA TYR A 117 15.52 -2.10 -5.04
C TYR A 117 14.62 -2.27 -6.25
N ILE A 118 13.54 -1.48 -6.36
CA ILE A 118 12.65 -1.53 -7.51
C ILE A 118 13.37 -1.05 -8.75
N ASN A 119 14.08 0.08 -8.70
CA ASN A 119 14.86 0.58 -9.83
C ASN A 119 15.97 -0.40 -10.22
N TYR A 120 16.70 -0.94 -9.24
CA TYR A 120 17.71 -1.95 -9.50
C TYR A 120 17.15 -3.18 -10.24
N PHE A 121 15.97 -3.64 -9.87
CA PHE A 121 15.35 -4.79 -10.53
C PHE A 121 15.10 -4.55 -12.01
N TYR A 122 14.71 -3.33 -12.41
CA TYR A 122 14.43 -3.01 -13.81
C TYR A 122 15.65 -2.55 -14.60
N ASP A 123 16.65 -1.99 -13.94
CA ASP A 123 17.87 -1.52 -14.60
C ASP A 123 18.86 -2.66 -14.90
N TYR A 124 18.85 -3.72 -14.10
CA TYR A 124 19.85 -4.79 -14.16
C TYR A 124 19.29 -6.20 -14.41
N LYS A 125 18.01 -6.32 -14.63
CA LYS A 125 17.35 -7.58 -14.99
C LYS A 125 16.41 -7.44 -16.20
#